data_c1e674bb72a489d07e473050682a3593
#
_entry.id   c1e674bb72a489d07e473050682a3593
#
_cell.length_a   1.000
_cell.length_b   1.000
_cell.length_c   1.000
_cell.angle_alpha   90.00
_cell.angle_beta   90.00
_cell.angle_gamma   90.00
#
_symmetry.space_group_name_H-M   'P 1'
#
loop_
_entity.id
_entity.type
_entity.pdbx_description
1 polymer ?
#
loop_
_entity_poly.entity_id
_entity_poly.type
_entity_poly.pdbx_seq_one_letter_code
_entity_poly.pdbx_strand_id
1 'polypeptide(L)'
;EEDIVKQRKEIKKINKSLNRFKVFHGIEADILPNGQVDYGLKILLGFDFVIASVHSNFTMGEKEMTARLIKAIENPYVTMLAHPTGRLLLAREPYSVNLKKVIDAAASNNVVIELNANPHRLDLDWKWCRYAKEKKVKISINPDAHNLEGLNHTVFGVEIARKGWLTREDCFNALTTNEIEVSLASKGK
;
A
#
# COMPACT_ATOMS: atom_id res chain seq x y z
N GLU A 1 -6.30 -19.68 -7.63
CA GLU A 1 -5.64 -20.22 -6.42
C GLU A 1 -4.37 -21.01 -6.77
N GLU A 2 -4.40 -21.86 -7.80
CA GLU A 2 -3.23 -22.67 -8.20
C GLU A 2 -2.01 -21.81 -8.55
N ASP A 3 -2.20 -20.71 -9.30
CA ASP A 3 -1.12 -19.81 -9.69
C ASP A 3 -0.49 -19.13 -8.47
N ILE A 4 -1.29 -18.74 -7.47
CA ILE A 4 -0.81 -18.16 -6.21
C ILE A 4 0.07 -19.17 -5.45
N VAL A 5 -0.37 -20.42 -5.39
CA VAL A 5 0.41 -21.48 -4.74
C VAL A 5 1.72 -21.76 -5.48
N LYS A 6 1.68 -21.77 -6.81
CA LYS A 6 2.87 -21.94 -7.66
C LYS A 6 3.88 -20.79 -7.44
N GLN A 7 3.42 -19.54 -7.53
CA GLN A 7 4.26 -18.36 -7.31
C GLN A 7 4.91 -18.37 -5.92
N ARG A 8 4.14 -18.75 -4.88
CA ARG A 8 4.67 -18.88 -3.51
C ARG A 8 5.79 -19.91 -3.42
N LYS A 9 5.65 -21.06 -4.10
CA LYS A 9 6.69 -22.09 -4.14
C LYS A 9 7.95 -21.57 -4.82
N GLU A 10 7.80 -20.84 -5.90
CA GLU A 10 8.92 -20.21 -6.63
C GLU A 10 9.64 -19.18 -5.76
N ILE A 11 8.92 -18.27 -5.12
CA ILE A 11 9.50 -17.27 -4.21
C ILE A 11 10.24 -17.95 -3.05
N LYS A 12 9.66 -19.00 -2.45
CA LYS A 12 10.33 -19.77 -1.40
C LYS A 12 11.63 -20.42 -1.90
N LYS A 13 11.66 -20.92 -3.15
CA LYS A 13 12.86 -21.47 -3.77
C LYS A 13 13.93 -20.38 -3.99
N ILE A 14 13.52 -19.24 -4.53
CA ILE A 14 14.41 -18.09 -4.76
C ILE A 14 15.02 -17.62 -3.43
N ASN A 15 14.21 -17.42 -2.40
CA ASN A 15 14.68 -16.96 -1.09
C ASN A 15 15.73 -17.88 -0.46
N LYS A 16 15.72 -19.21 -0.76
CA LYS A 16 16.77 -20.12 -0.29
C LYS A 16 18.12 -19.89 -0.94
N SER A 17 18.16 -19.30 -2.14
CA SER A 17 19.40 -19.00 -2.87
C SER A 17 19.89 -17.57 -2.63
N LEU A 18 19.06 -16.70 -2.04
CA LEU A 18 19.43 -15.32 -1.77
C LEU A 18 20.17 -15.18 -0.44
N ASN A 19 21.23 -14.37 -0.44
CA ASN A 19 21.97 -14.01 0.76
C ASN A 19 21.78 -12.51 1.03
N ARG A 20 21.33 -12.16 2.22
CA ARG A 20 21.07 -10.76 2.66
C ARG A 20 19.97 -10.03 1.87
N PHE A 21 19.14 -10.76 1.16
CA PHE A 21 17.99 -10.23 0.43
C PHE A 21 16.82 -11.19 0.57
N LYS A 22 15.61 -10.66 0.71
CA LYS A 22 14.39 -11.45 0.82
C LYS A 22 13.31 -10.89 -0.09
N VAL A 23 12.65 -11.77 -0.82
CA VAL A 23 11.45 -11.47 -1.59
C VAL A 23 10.24 -11.81 -0.73
N PHE A 24 9.39 -10.83 -0.46
CA PHE A 24 8.11 -11.03 0.20
C PHE A 24 7.03 -11.30 -0.85
N HIS A 25 6.14 -12.24 -0.55
CA HIS A 25 5.02 -12.61 -1.40
C HIS A 25 3.78 -11.84 -0.99
N GLY A 26 3.41 -10.80 -1.71
CA GLY A 26 2.23 -9.99 -1.47
C GLY A 26 1.18 -10.10 -2.56
N ILE A 27 0.03 -9.47 -2.32
CA ILE A 27 -1.04 -9.29 -3.29
C ILE A 27 -1.60 -7.87 -3.20
N GLU A 28 -1.92 -7.29 -4.35
CA GLU A 28 -2.78 -6.13 -4.46
C GLU A 28 -4.22 -6.63 -4.65
N ALA A 29 -5.07 -6.37 -3.66
CA ALA A 29 -6.45 -6.80 -3.58
C ALA A 29 -7.39 -5.63 -3.85
N ASP A 30 -8.41 -5.84 -4.69
CA ASP A 30 -9.39 -4.80 -4.98
C ASP A 30 -10.30 -4.53 -3.77
N ILE A 31 -10.47 -3.24 -3.45
CA ILE A 31 -11.50 -2.81 -2.51
C ILE A 31 -12.83 -2.75 -3.26
N LEU A 32 -13.73 -3.65 -2.95
CA LEU A 32 -15.07 -3.72 -3.53
C LEU A 32 -15.90 -2.49 -3.14
N PRO A 33 -17.00 -2.16 -3.86
CA PRO A 33 -17.85 -1.00 -3.52
C PRO A 33 -18.38 -1.00 -2.08
N ASN A 34 -18.54 -2.17 -1.47
CA ASN A 34 -18.96 -2.33 -0.08
C ASN A 34 -17.82 -2.22 0.94
N GLY A 35 -16.58 -1.94 0.49
CA GLY A 35 -15.38 -1.81 1.32
C GLY A 35 -14.72 -3.13 1.74
N GLN A 36 -15.22 -4.28 1.30
CA GLN A 36 -14.51 -5.55 1.46
C GLN A 36 -13.38 -5.67 0.43
N VAL A 37 -12.35 -6.46 0.73
CA VAL A 37 -11.38 -6.87 -0.28
C VAL A 37 -11.90 -8.09 -1.05
N ASP A 38 -11.50 -8.22 -2.31
CA ASP A 38 -12.01 -9.23 -3.26
C ASP A 38 -11.52 -10.66 -3.03
N TYR A 39 -10.63 -10.86 -2.05
CA TYR A 39 -10.13 -12.18 -1.67
C TYR A 39 -10.66 -12.64 -0.32
N GLY A 40 -11.06 -13.92 -0.25
CA GLY A 40 -11.47 -14.55 1.00
C GLY A 40 -10.29 -14.81 1.95
N LEU A 41 -10.59 -14.91 3.23
CA LEU A 41 -9.62 -15.11 4.32
C LEU A 41 -8.56 -16.20 4.03
N LYS A 42 -8.98 -17.34 3.50
CA LYS A 42 -8.07 -18.47 3.19
C LYS A 42 -6.95 -18.07 2.23
N ILE A 43 -7.25 -17.17 1.28
CA ILE A 43 -6.29 -16.70 0.29
C ILE A 43 -5.38 -15.65 0.93
N LEU A 44 -5.96 -14.67 1.66
CA LEU A 44 -5.22 -13.59 2.31
C LEU A 44 -4.18 -14.11 3.30
N LEU A 45 -4.52 -15.11 4.10
CA LEU A 45 -3.58 -15.79 5.03
C LEU A 45 -2.36 -16.40 4.34
N GLY A 46 -2.43 -16.55 3.05
CA GLY A 46 -1.33 -17.12 2.27
C GLY A 46 -0.26 -16.14 1.86
N PHE A 47 -0.46 -14.85 2.04
CA PHE A 47 0.50 -13.81 1.66
C PHE A 47 1.27 -13.28 2.87
N ASP A 48 2.48 -12.75 2.60
CA ASP A 48 3.26 -12.06 3.62
C ASP A 48 2.65 -10.67 3.93
N PHE A 49 2.02 -10.04 2.92
CA PHE A 49 1.32 -8.76 3.05
C PHE A 49 0.19 -8.63 2.02
N VAL A 50 -0.78 -7.79 2.34
CA VAL A 50 -1.93 -7.46 1.49
C VAL A 50 -1.99 -5.95 1.30
N ILE A 51 -1.94 -5.52 0.04
CA ILE A 51 -2.16 -4.12 -0.35
C ILE A 51 -3.61 -4.01 -0.83
N ALA A 52 -4.38 -3.10 -0.27
CA ALA A 52 -5.75 -2.84 -0.69
C ALA A 52 -5.80 -1.60 -1.59
N SER A 53 -6.52 -1.68 -2.72
CA SER A 53 -6.58 -0.62 -3.71
C SER A 53 -7.97 -0.46 -4.33
N VAL A 54 -8.25 0.73 -4.87
CA VAL A 54 -9.50 1.03 -5.59
C VAL A 54 -9.22 1.07 -7.09
N HIS A 55 -9.86 0.16 -7.85
CA HIS A 55 -9.77 0.11 -9.32
C HIS A 55 -11.11 0.28 -10.03
N SER A 56 -12.19 0.53 -9.29
CA SER A 56 -13.53 0.68 -9.85
C SER A 56 -14.36 1.73 -9.08
N ASN A 57 -15.46 2.15 -9.68
CA ASN A 57 -16.45 3.05 -9.05
C ASN A 57 -15.84 4.37 -8.55
N PHE A 58 -14.96 4.99 -9.36
CA PHE A 58 -14.26 6.24 -9.04
C PHE A 58 -15.18 7.45 -8.85
N THR A 59 -16.45 7.34 -9.26
CA THR A 59 -17.46 8.42 -9.18
C THR A 59 -18.28 8.39 -7.90
N MET A 60 -17.96 7.52 -6.93
CA MET A 60 -18.62 7.50 -5.62
C MET A 60 -18.48 8.85 -4.91
N GLY A 61 -19.52 9.24 -4.14
CA GLY A 61 -19.48 10.44 -3.31
C GLY A 61 -18.40 10.35 -2.21
N GLU A 62 -17.91 11.51 -1.73
CA GLU A 62 -16.84 11.58 -0.71
C GLU A 62 -17.14 10.70 0.52
N LYS A 63 -18.37 10.79 1.04
CA LYS A 63 -18.78 10.02 2.23
C LYS A 63 -18.69 8.50 1.99
N GLU A 64 -19.17 8.06 0.84
CA GLU A 64 -19.22 6.64 0.47
C GLU A 64 -17.82 6.10 0.20
N MET A 65 -17.01 6.83 -0.60
CA MET A 65 -15.63 6.44 -0.89
C MET A 65 -14.78 6.42 0.39
N THR A 66 -14.95 7.40 1.27
CA THR A 66 -14.25 7.43 2.56
C THR A 66 -14.61 6.22 3.42
N ALA A 67 -15.90 5.89 3.53
CA ALA A 67 -16.36 4.72 4.27
C ALA A 67 -15.85 3.40 3.67
N ARG A 68 -15.81 3.30 2.33
CA ARG A 68 -15.25 2.18 1.57
C ARG A 68 -13.78 1.94 1.92
N LEU A 69 -12.96 2.98 1.90
CA LEU A 69 -11.53 2.87 2.24
C LEU A 69 -11.32 2.55 3.72
N ILE A 70 -12.05 3.19 4.63
CA ILE A 70 -11.94 2.93 6.08
C ILE A 70 -12.26 1.47 6.36
N LYS A 71 -13.33 0.93 5.77
CA LYS A 71 -13.71 -0.47 5.98
C LYS A 71 -12.65 -1.45 5.47
N ALA A 72 -11.96 -1.13 4.37
CA ALA A 72 -10.83 -1.95 3.91
C ALA A 72 -9.63 -1.85 4.86
N ILE A 73 -9.35 -0.67 5.40
CA ILE A 73 -8.30 -0.43 6.41
C ILE A 73 -8.58 -1.20 7.70
N GLU A 74 -9.85 -1.33 8.10
CA GLU A 74 -10.28 -2.07 9.29
C GLU A 74 -10.16 -3.60 9.11
N ASN A 75 -9.93 -4.08 7.89
CA ASN A 75 -9.68 -5.50 7.67
C ASN A 75 -8.33 -5.90 8.27
N PRO A 76 -8.28 -6.86 9.22
CA PRO A 76 -7.07 -7.18 9.97
C PRO A 76 -5.92 -7.73 9.10
N TYR A 77 -6.21 -8.17 7.88
CA TYR A 77 -5.21 -8.71 6.94
C TYR A 77 -4.64 -7.65 6.00
N VAL A 78 -5.29 -6.49 5.88
CA VAL A 78 -4.77 -5.38 5.07
C VAL A 78 -3.60 -4.72 5.79
N THR A 79 -2.45 -4.73 5.13
CA THR A 79 -1.21 -4.15 5.65
C THR A 79 -0.94 -2.77 5.08
N MET A 80 -1.43 -2.49 3.88
CA MET A 80 -1.17 -1.25 3.16
C MET A 80 -2.38 -0.80 2.34
N LEU A 81 -2.59 0.50 2.25
CA LEU A 81 -3.52 1.14 1.30
C LEU A 81 -2.71 1.71 0.15
N ALA A 82 -2.96 1.24 -1.08
CA ALA A 82 -2.28 1.71 -2.29
C ALA A 82 -2.96 2.97 -2.87
N HIS A 83 -2.14 3.80 -3.56
CA HIS A 83 -2.56 4.99 -4.33
C HIS A 83 -3.90 5.60 -3.86
N PRO A 84 -3.94 6.17 -2.66
CA PRO A 84 -5.16 6.41 -1.87
C PRO A 84 -6.13 7.43 -2.46
N THR A 85 -5.81 8.09 -3.56
CA THR A 85 -6.72 8.97 -4.29
C THR A 85 -7.08 8.46 -5.68
N GLY A 86 -6.41 7.43 -6.16
CA GLY A 86 -6.62 6.84 -7.48
C GLY A 86 -6.34 7.79 -8.64
N ARG A 87 -5.65 8.93 -8.39
CA ARG A 87 -5.34 9.90 -9.46
C ARG A 87 -4.38 9.32 -10.50
N LEU A 88 -4.53 9.80 -11.73
CA LEU A 88 -3.53 9.67 -12.78
C LEU A 88 -3.23 11.07 -13.31
N LEU A 89 -2.02 11.54 -13.08
CA LEU A 89 -1.60 12.88 -13.52
C LEU A 89 -1.82 13.05 -15.03
N LEU A 90 -2.42 14.16 -15.42
CA LEU A 90 -2.80 14.49 -16.81
C LEU A 90 -3.87 13.58 -17.44
N ALA A 91 -4.43 12.60 -16.72
CA ALA A 91 -5.39 11.65 -17.28
C ALA A 91 -6.66 11.44 -16.42
N ARG A 92 -6.55 11.44 -15.10
CA ARG A 92 -7.70 11.24 -14.21
C ARG A 92 -7.52 11.99 -12.90
N GLU A 93 -8.49 12.83 -12.57
CA GLU A 93 -8.54 13.50 -11.28
C GLU A 93 -8.68 12.50 -10.12
N PRO A 94 -8.22 12.86 -8.92
CA PRO A 94 -8.48 12.06 -7.73
C PRO A 94 -9.98 11.89 -7.51
N TYR A 95 -10.39 10.71 -7.08
CA TYR A 95 -11.77 10.54 -6.63
C TYR A 95 -12.04 11.33 -5.33
N SER A 96 -13.31 11.65 -5.10
CA SER A 96 -13.72 12.41 -3.92
C SER A 96 -13.54 11.55 -2.66
N VAL A 97 -12.68 11.99 -1.73
CA VAL A 97 -12.37 11.25 -0.49
C VAL A 97 -11.90 12.18 0.62
N ASN A 98 -12.29 11.91 1.85
CA ASN A 98 -11.77 12.61 3.02
C ASN A 98 -10.47 11.93 3.50
N LEU A 99 -9.32 12.32 2.91
CA LEU A 99 -8.03 11.72 3.24
C LEU A 99 -7.63 11.88 4.70
N LYS A 100 -8.08 12.92 5.38
CA LYS A 100 -7.82 13.09 6.82
C LYS A 100 -8.39 11.93 7.62
N LYS A 101 -9.66 11.56 7.37
CA LYS A 101 -10.31 10.42 8.01
C LYS A 101 -9.65 9.08 7.63
N VAL A 102 -9.22 8.95 6.39
CA VAL A 102 -8.53 7.74 5.90
C VAL A 102 -7.18 7.58 6.61
N ILE A 103 -6.41 8.66 6.74
CA ILE A 103 -5.12 8.64 7.45
C ILE A 103 -5.33 8.36 8.95
N ASP A 104 -6.36 8.96 9.59
CA ASP A 104 -6.71 8.68 10.99
C ASP A 104 -7.08 7.20 11.20
N ALA A 105 -7.84 6.60 10.27
CA ALA A 105 -8.17 5.17 10.29
C ALA A 105 -6.93 4.29 10.10
N ALA A 106 -6.04 4.66 9.18
CA ALA A 106 -4.77 3.96 8.96
C ALA A 106 -3.90 3.97 10.21
N ALA A 107 -3.81 5.11 10.92
CA ALA A 107 -3.11 5.22 12.19
C ALA A 107 -3.69 4.29 13.27
N SER A 108 -5.02 4.26 13.39
CA SER A 108 -5.72 3.43 14.39
C SER A 108 -5.59 1.93 14.13
N ASN A 109 -5.39 1.53 12.88
CA ASN A 109 -5.30 0.12 12.47
C ASN A 109 -3.88 -0.32 12.10
N ASN A 110 -2.86 0.51 12.32
CA ASN A 110 -1.47 0.23 11.92
C ASN A 110 -1.33 -0.14 10.43
N VAL A 111 -2.10 0.50 9.55
CA VAL A 111 -2.03 0.31 8.11
C VAL A 111 -1.05 1.33 7.52
N VAL A 112 -0.14 0.84 6.70
CA VAL A 112 0.80 1.67 5.94
C VAL A 112 0.05 2.35 4.79
N ILE A 113 0.38 3.60 4.47
CA ILE A 113 -0.15 4.25 3.27
C ILE A 113 0.95 4.29 2.21
N GLU A 114 0.58 3.94 0.99
CA GLU A 114 1.48 4.05 -0.14
C GLU A 114 1.68 5.52 -0.55
N LEU A 115 2.92 5.84 -0.89
CA LEU A 115 3.26 6.89 -1.82
C LEU A 115 3.68 6.21 -3.12
N ASN A 116 2.73 6.03 -4.03
CA ASN A 116 2.98 5.46 -5.35
C ASN A 116 3.93 6.37 -6.13
N ALA A 117 5.09 5.84 -6.47
CA ALA A 117 6.19 6.58 -7.07
C ALA A 117 6.12 6.60 -8.61
N ASN A 118 5.12 5.96 -9.22
CA ASN A 118 4.92 6.05 -10.65
C ASN A 118 4.73 7.52 -11.04
N PRO A 119 5.49 8.06 -12.00
CA PRO A 119 5.44 9.47 -12.39
C PRO A 119 4.06 9.91 -12.90
N HIS A 120 3.22 8.97 -13.35
CA HIS A 120 1.83 9.24 -13.72
C HIS A 120 0.86 9.26 -12.52
N ARG A 121 1.31 8.93 -11.30
CA ARG A 121 0.48 8.92 -10.09
C ARG A 121 0.98 9.91 -9.03
N LEU A 122 2.16 9.65 -8.45
CA LEU A 122 2.72 10.36 -7.30
C LEU A 122 1.69 10.53 -6.17
N ASP A 123 1.05 9.43 -5.79
CA ASP A 123 -0.10 9.33 -4.89
C ASP A 123 0.24 8.41 -3.70
N LEU A 124 0.35 8.90 -2.54
CA LEU A 124 -0.20 10.06 -1.85
C LEU A 124 0.47 11.40 -2.27
N ASP A 125 -0.32 12.48 -2.36
CA ASP A 125 0.22 13.83 -2.60
C ASP A 125 1.08 14.29 -1.40
N TRP A 126 2.19 15.00 -1.68
CA TRP A 126 3.12 15.52 -0.67
C TRP A 126 2.44 16.33 0.44
N LYS A 127 1.33 17.02 0.15
CA LYS A 127 0.55 17.79 1.12
C LYS A 127 0.04 16.97 2.28
N TRP A 128 -0.20 15.68 2.06
CA TRP A 128 -0.73 14.76 3.08
C TRP A 128 0.36 14.01 3.84
N CYS A 129 1.59 13.99 3.32
CA CYS A 129 2.71 13.30 3.96
C CYS A 129 2.97 13.81 5.37
N ARG A 130 2.93 15.14 5.56
CA ARG A 130 3.13 15.74 6.89
C ARG A 130 2.05 15.30 7.87
N TYR A 131 0.78 15.29 7.46
CA TYR A 131 -0.32 14.84 8.32
C TYR A 131 -0.18 13.36 8.67
N ALA A 132 0.18 12.51 7.72
CA ALA A 132 0.45 11.10 7.96
C ALA A 132 1.59 10.90 8.98
N LYS A 133 2.68 11.67 8.87
CA LYS A 133 3.78 11.69 9.84
C LYS A 133 3.32 12.11 11.23
N GLU A 134 2.55 13.20 11.36
CA GLU A 134 1.99 13.68 12.64
C GLU A 134 1.11 12.60 13.31
N LYS A 135 0.43 11.77 12.51
CA LYS A 135 -0.38 10.63 12.95
C LYS A 135 0.44 9.34 13.13
N LYS A 136 1.75 9.38 12.89
CA LYS A 136 2.66 8.22 12.99
C LYS A 136 2.31 7.08 12.01
N VAL A 137 1.64 7.39 10.92
CA VAL A 137 1.40 6.46 9.82
C VAL A 137 2.68 6.31 9.02
N LYS A 138 3.17 5.08 8.86
CA LYS A 138 4.31 4.82 7.98
C LYS A 138 3.90 4.97 6.52
N ILE A 139 4.79 5.54 5.72
CA ILE A 139 4.62 5.67 4.28
C ILE A 139 5.51 4.66 3.57
N SER A 140 4.94 3.90 2.63
CA SER A 140 5.71 3.03 1.73
C SER A 140 5.85 3.69 0.37
N ILE A 141 7.09 3.88 -0.06
CA ILE A 141 7.40 4.47 -1.38
C ILE A 141 7.54 3.32 -2.38
N ASN A 142 6.52 3.10 -3.19
CA ASN A 142 6.45 1.97 -4.10
C ASN A 142 6.42 2.43 -5.55
N PRO A 143 7.21 1.83 -6.44
CA PRO A 143 7.23 2.22 -7.85
C PRO A 143 6.00 1.75 -8.64
N ASP A 144 5.22 0.80 -8.13
CA ASP A 144 4.11 0.15 -8.86
C ASP A 144 4.59 -0.36 -10.23
N ALA A 145 5.73 -1.08 -10.20
CA ALA A 145 6.46 -1.45 -11.39
C ALA A 145 5.81 -2.64 -12.10
N HIS A 146 5.52 -2.48 -13.39
CA HIS A 146 4.99 -3.51 -14.28
C HIS A 146 6.04 -4.03 -15.27
N ASN A 147 7.25 -3.48 -15.19
CA ASN A 147 8.43 -3.90 -15.97
C ASN A 147 9.71 -3.53 -15.20
N LEU A 148 10.86 -3.94 -15.71
CA LEU A 148 12.16 -3.69 -15.05
C LEU A 148 12.50 -2.19 -14.95
N GLU A 149 12.13 -1.40 -15.96
CA GLU A 149 12.38 0.05 -15.97
C GLU A 149 11.59 0.76 -14.89
N GLY A 150 10.35 0.31 -14.65
CA GLY A 150 9.46 0.85 -13.62
C GLY A 150 10.03 0.76 -12.21
N LEU A 151 10.94 -0.17 -11.93
CA LEU A 151 11.61 -0.26 -10.62
C LEU A 151 12.40 1.01 -10.28
N ASN A 152 12.86 1.75 -11.28
CA ASN A 152 13.59 3.00 -11.09
C ASN A 152 12.69 4.18 -10.70
N HIS A 153 11.38 4.06 -10.81
CA HIS A 153 10.44 5.13 -10.46
C HIS A 153 10.49 5.50 -8.98
N THR A 154 11.05 4.66 -8.11
CA THR A 154 11.21 4.94 -6.67
C THR A 154 11.86 6.32 -6.43
N VAL A 155 12.75 6.78 -7.29
CA VAL A 155 13.39 8.10 -7.18
C VAL A 155 12.37 9.24 -7.14
N PHE A 156 11.33 9.19 -7.96
CA PHE A 156 10.28 10.22 -7.99
C PHE A 156 9.48 10.25 -6.68
N GLY A 157 9.17 9.07 -6.13
CA GLY A 157 8.50 8.97 -4.83
C GLY A 157 9.36 9.52 -3.68
N VAL A 158 10.66 9.29 -3.71
CA VAL A 158 11.59 9.87 -2.72
C VAL A 158 11.56 11.40 -2.77
N GLU A 159 11.57 12.02 -3.95
CA GLU A 159 11.49 13.47 -4.09
C GLU A 159 10.15 14.02 -3.57
N ILE A 160 9.05 13.34 -3.83
CA ILE A 160 7.73 13.70 -3.27
C ILE A 160 7.71 13.55 -1.74
N ALA A 161 8.29 12.47 -1.21
CA ALA A 161 8.40 12.26 0.22
C ALA A 161 9.22 13.37 0.91
N ARG A 162 10.36 13.75 0.33
CA ARG A 162 11.20 14.86 0.82
C ARG A 162 10.45 16.18 0.79
N LYS A 163 9.73 16.47 -0.28
CA LYS A 163 8.86 17.66 -0.38
C LYS A 163 7.77 17.63 0.69
N GLY A 164 7.28 16.47 1.06
CA GLY A 164 6.29 16.24 2.13
C GLY A 164 6.87 16.18 3.54
N TRP A 165 8.15 16.52 3.74
CA TRP A 165 8.85 16.54 5.04
C TRP A 165 8.99 15.17 5.71
N LEU A 166 8.92 14.09 4.94
CA LEU A 166 9.21 12.77 5.44
C LEU A 166 10.72 12.57 5.63
N THR A 167 11.06 11.81 6.63
CA THR A 167 12.42 11.35 6.93
C THR A 167 12.50 9.83 6.81
N ARG A 168 13.68 9.27 6.96
CA ARG A 168 13.89 7.82 6.92
C ARG A 168 12.98 7.08 7.91
N GLU A 169 12.80 7.64 9.10
CA GLU A 169 12.01 7.06 10.19
C GLU A 169 10.52 6.99 9.85
N ASP A 170 10.04 7.80 8.91
CA ASP A 170 8.65 7.81 8.47
C ASP A 170 8.38 6.78 7.37
N CYS A 171 9.45 6.27 6.72
CA CYS A 171 9.35 5.39 5.56
C CYS A 171 9.38 3.91 5.94
N PHE A 172 8.37 3.15 5.52
CA PHE A 172 8.30 1.70 5.71
C PHE A 172 9.42 0.97 4.99
N ASN A 173 9.76 1.37 3.76
CA ASN A 173 10.86 0.78 2.97
C ASN A 173 12.25 1.03 3.56
N ALA A 174 12.40 1.93 4.53
CA ALA A 174 13.68 2.19 5.18
C ALA A 174 13.95 1.29 6.41
N LEU A 175 12.98 0.45 6.75
CA LEU A 175 13.11 -0.58 7.79
C LEU A 175 14.07 -1.70 7.31
N THR A 176 14.72 -2.34 8.26
CA THR A 176 15.47 -3.57 8.00
C THR A 176 14.54 -4.73 7.67
N THR A 177 15.05 -5.78 7.02
CA THR A 177 14.26 -6.98 6.71
C THR A 177 13.58 -7.55 7.96
N ASN A 178 14.28 -7.64 9.08
CA ASN A 178 13.73 -8.14 10.34
C ASN A 178 12.59 -7.26 10.88
N GLU A 179 12.73 -5.94 10.81
CA GLU A 179 11.68 -5.00 11.24
C GLU A 179 10.44 -5.12 10.36
N ILE A 180 10.63 -5.30 9.04
CA ILE A 180 9.52 -5.56 8.10
C ILE A 180 8.83 -6.88 8.47
N GLU A 181 9.56 -7.96 8.70
CA GLU A 181 9.01 -9.26 9.11
C GLU A 181 8.17 -9.16 10.38
N VAL A 182 8.68 -8.47 11.40
CA VAL A 182 7.96 -8.23 12.66
C VAL A 182 6.69 -7.43 12.41
N SER A 183 6.79 -6.37 11.59
CA SER A 183 5.64 -5.52 11.25
C SER A 183 4.55 -6.31 10.52
N LEU A 184 4.93 -7.10 9.51
CA LEU A 184 3.98 -7.91 8.74
C LEU A 184 3.37 -9.04 9.59
N ALA A 185 4.17 -9.69 10.46
CA ALA A 185 3.70 -10.76 11.34
C ALA A 185 2.72 -10.28 12.42
N SER A 186 2.63 -8.99 12.69
CA SER A 186 1.67 -8.41 13.65
C SER A 186 0.26 -8.27 13.09
N LYS A 187 0.09 -8.43 11.78
CA LYS A 187 -1.21 -8.35 11.08
C LYS A 187 -1.90 -9.71 11.02
N GLY A 188 -3.24 -9.68 11.09
CA GLY A 188 -4.04 -10.90 10.97
C GLY A 188 -4.00 -11.87 12.16
N LYS A 189 -3.48 -11.41 13.30
CA LYS A 189 -3.47 -12.18 14.56
C LYS A 189 -4.57 -11.73 15.49
#